data_56c794fbdb5dfb2daad2a3f5ec339a76
#
_entry.id   56c794fbdb5dfb2daad2a3f5ec339a76
#
_cell.length_a   1.000
_cell.length_b   1.000
_cell.length_c   1.000
_cell.angle_alpha   90.00
_cell.angle_beta   90.00
_cell.angle_gamma   90.00
#
_symmetry.space_group_name_H-M   'P 1'
#
loop_
_entity.id
_entity.type
_entity.pdbx_description
1 polymer ?
#
loop_
_entity_poly.entity_id
_entity_poly.type
_entity_poly.pdbx_seq_one_letter_code
_entity_poly.pdbx_strand_id
1 'polypeptide(L)'
;MRILHLTPYYHPAYAFGGVVRAAEGMAASLAAKGHQVTVLTTDALDQTTRSSGPAEETINGVRILRRPNLSTRLRGRLNLSTPRSMKRAAVSILPTVDILHVHEFRTVENLLVTPVARALGIPIVLSPHGTLNISTGRGRLKTAWDRLLSPAVARRIDHVVALTETERSEVTEMWARFGKRQKPTNFSVIPNGVNLKEFTGLPSDARFRRRHGLGNAPTVLFLGRLQARKGVDVLVRAFQRAKVEDARLLIVGPDEGILSQVRALAAGDSRIVCTGYLGSDERLEALAASDVFALPARGEGLSMAVLEALAAGLPAVISPGCNMPEVETAGAGFVADATADAVAVKLRELLVDADLRARMGVAARQLVAERYTWERVGNQLELVYQQVLNSNRSEKATLIVDG
;
A
#
# COMPACT_ATOMS: atom_id res chain seq x y z
N MET A 1 -3.16 14.52 -20.19
CA MET A 1 -3.74 13.20 -20.48
C MET A 1 -5.03 13.03 -19.70
N ARG A 2 -5.96 12.20 -20.21
CA ARG A 2 -7.19 11.78 -19.54
C ARG A 2 -6.96 10.36 -19.02
N ILE A 3 -6.88 10.21 -17.71
CA ILE A 3 -6.41 8.99 -17.04
C ILE A 3 -7.56 8.41 -16.24
N LEU A 4 -7.85 7.12 -16.42
CA LEU A 4 -8.80 6.38 -15.60
C LEU A 4 -8.04 5.43 -14.66
N HIS A 5 -8.14 5.65 -13.36
CA HIS A 5 -7.73 4.69 -12.36
C HIS A 5 -8.90 3.76 -12.02
N LEU A 6 -8.64 2.46 -12.00
CA LEU A 6 -9.60 1.43 -11.62
C LEU A 6 -9.10 0.71 -10.36
N THR A 7 -9.87 0.77 -9.29
CA THR A 7 -9.54 0.11 -8.02
C THR A 7 -10.81 -0.37 -7.33
N PRO A 8 -10.81 -1.52 -6.64
CA PRO A 8 -11.98 -1.95 -5.87
C PRO A 8 -12.31 -1.03 -4.70
N TYR A 9 -11.29 -0.40 -4.09
CA TYR A 9 -11.43 0.44 -2.90
C TYR A 9 -10.67 1.74 -3.05
N TYR A 10 -11.29 2.85 -2.65
CA TYR A 10 -10.71 4.18 -2.72
C TYR A 10 -11.15 5.02 -1.52
N HIS A 11 -10.61 6.24 -1.36
CA HIS A 11 -11.04 7.19 -0.33
C HIS A 11 -12.56 7.18 -0.10
N PRO A 12 -13.06 7.12 1.17
CA PRO A 12 -12.34 7.07 2.43
C PRO A 12 -12.15 5.64 3.00
N ALA A 13 -12.11 4.61 2.16
CA ALA A 13 -12.09 3.19 2.52
C ALA A 13 -10.72 2.71 3.07
N TYR A 14 -10.08 3.47 3.95
CA TYR A 14 -8.72 3.20 4.47
C TYR A 14 -8.60 1.92 5.31
N ALA A 15 -9.73 1.35 5.75
CA ALA A 15 -9.74 0.04 6.42
C ALA A 15 -9.18 -1.10 5.54
N PHE A 16 -9.19 -0.94 4.20
CA PHE A 16 -8.56 -1.90 3.29
C PHE A 16 -7.03 -1.76 3.19
N GLY A 17 -6.45 -0.78 3.86
CA GLY A 17 -5.01 -0.64 4.06
C GLY A 17 -4.29 0.24 3.04
N GLY A 18 -2.98 0.00 2.88
CA GLY A 18 -2.07 0.87 2.15
C GLY A 18 -2.36 1.05 0.66
N VAL A 19 -3.03 0.09 0.02
CA VAL A 19 -3.38 0.18 -1.42
C VAL A 19 -4.30 1.37 -1.69
N VAL A 20 -5.25 1.65 -0.79
CA VAL A 20 -6.16 2.82 -0.92
C VAL A 20 -5.36 4.12 -0.91
N ARG A 21 -4.43 4.27 0.04
CA ARG A 21 -3.54 5.45 0.11
C ARG A 21 -2.60 5.55 -1.09
N ALA A 22 -2.11 4.41 -1.58
CA ALA A 22 -1.26 4.37 -2.76
C ALA A 22 -2.03 4.84 -4.02
N ALA A 23 -3.21 4.30 -4.26
CA ALA A 23 -4.05 4.69 -5.40
C ALA A 23 -4.46 6.17 -5.32
N GLU A 24 -4.81 6.65 -4.11
CA GLU A 24 -5.15 8.06 -3.85
C GLU A 24 -3.94 8.97 -4.14
N GLY A 25 -2.77 8.66 -3.61
CA GLY A 25 -1.57 9.45 -3.81
C GLY A 25 -1.12 9.50 -5.27
N MET A 26 -1.18 8.37 -5.98
CA MET A 26 -0.89 8.31 -7.42
C MET A 26 -1.87 9.17 -8.22
N ALA A 27 -3.17 9.05 -7.97
CA ALA A 27 -4.19 9.82 -8.68
C ALA A 27 -4.06 11.32 -8.40
N ALA A 28 -3.90 11.71 -7.12
CA ALA A 28 -3.76 13.10 -6.72
C ALA A 28 -2.48 13.74 -7.27
N SER A 29 -1.36 13.02 -7.31
CA SER A 29 -0.10 13.52 -7.86
C SER A 29 -0.21 13.83 -9.35
N LEU A 30 -0.91 12.99 -10.11
CA LEU A 30 -1.17 13.22 -11.54
C LEU A 30 -2.15 14.37 -11.77
N ALA A 31 -3.19 14.49 -10.95
CA ALA A 31 -4.12 15.61 -11.01
C ALA A 31 -3.42 16.94 -10.71
N ALA A 32 -2.52 16.98 -9.72
CA ALA A 32 -1.70 18.15 -9.41
C ALA A 32 -0.78 18.58 -10.56
N LYS A 33 -0.45 17.67 -11.48
CA LYS A 33 0.32 17.95 -12.71
C LYS A 33 -0.56 18.42 -13.89
N GLY A 34 -1.86 18.66 -13.66
CA GLY A 34 -2.78 19.13 -14.69
C GLY A 34 -3.40 18.02 -15.55
N HIS A 35 -3.25 16.74 -15.20
CA HIS A 35 -3.95 15.67 -15.88
C HIS A 35 -5.42 15.57 -15.43
N GLN A 36 -6.31 15.18 -16.34
CA GLN A 36 -7.70 14.88 -16.01
C GLN A 36 -7.78 13.45 -15.48
N VAL A 37 -7.85 13.31 -14.16
CA VAL A 37 -7.84 12.02 -13.49
C VAL A 37 -9.22 11.66 -13.00
N THR A 38 -9.71 10.49 -13.40
CA THR A 38 -10.95 9.88 -12.91
C THR A 38 -10.62 8.57 -12.20
N VAL A 39 -11.23 8.31 -11.06
CA VAL A 39 -11.17 7.04 -10.35
C VAL A 39 -12.52 6.36 -10.43
N LEU A 40 -12.54 5.14 -10.95
CA LEU A 40 -13.71 4.26 -10.94
C LEU A 40 -13.53 3.19 -9.86
N THR A 41 -14.42 3.19 -8.87
CA THR A 41 -14.30 2.35 -7.66
C THR A 41 -15.65 1.84 -7.17
N THR A 42 -15.67 1.08 -6.07
CA THR A 42 -16.90 0.69 -5.39
C THR A 42 -17.24 1.62 -4.21
N ASP A 43 -18.45 1.49 -3.68
CA ASP A 43 -18.90 2.21 -2.47
C ASP A 43 -18.50 1.49 -1.16
N ALA A 44 -17.62 0.51 -1.19
CA ALA A 44 -17.18 -0.21 0.00
C ALA A 44 -16.37 0.72 0.91
N LEU A 45 -16.74 0.82 2.20
CA LEU A 45 -16.03 1.58 3.21
C LEU A 45 -15.07 0.71 4.03
N ASP A 46 -15.56 -0.46 4.44
CA ASP A 46 -14.81 -1.50 5.10
C ASP A 46 -15.33 -2.89 4.69
N GLN A 47 -14.97 -3.94 5.40
CA GLN A 47 -15.41 -5.30 5.08
C GLN A 47 -16.91 -5.52 5.23
N THR A 48 -17.62 -4.69 5.99
CA THR A 48 -19.04 -4.86 6.38
C THR A 48 -19.93 -3.70 5.99
N THR A 49 -19.40 -2.50 5.87
CA THR A 49 -20.15 -1.27 5.64
C THR A 49 -19.90 -0.66 4.26
N ARG A 50 -20.77 0.23 3.85
CA ARG A 50 -20.67 1.02 2.62
C ARG A 50 -20.52 2.49 2.95
N SER A 51 -19.88 3.24 2.07
CA SER A 51 -19.85 4.70 2.13
C SER A 51 -21.24 5.27 1.93
N SER A 52 -21.63 6.21 2.78
CA SER A 52 -22.81 7.04 2.61
C SER A 52 -22.56 8.28 1.75
N GLY A 53 -21.32 8.47 1.28
CA GLY A 53 -20.93 9.58 0.43
C GLY A 53 -21.56 9.54 -0.96
N PRO A 54 -21.42 10.61 -1.74
CA PRO A 54 -22.03 10.71 -3.06
C PRO A 54 -21.45 9.68 -4.03
N ALA A 55 -22.27 9.27 -5.01
CA ALA A 55 -21.85 8.37 -6.07
C ALA A 55 -20.79 8.98 -6.99
N GLU A 56 -20.72 10.31 -7.03
CA GLU A 56 -19.74 11.09 -7.78
C GLU A 56 -19.32 12.32 -6.94
N GLU A 57 -18.02 12.56 -6.83
CA GLU A 57 -17.45 13.74 -6.19
C GLU A 57 -16.07 14.04 -6.78
N THR A 58 -15.53 15.22 -6.46
CA THR A 58 -14.17 15.61 -6.81
C THR A 58 -13.39 15.95 -5.55
N ILE A 59 -12.26 15.27 -5.32
CA ILE A 59 -11.37 15.49 -4.19
C ILE A 59 -9.94 15.66 -4.72
N ASN A 60 -9.25 16.70 -4.30
CA ASN A 60 -7.88 17.00 -4.73
C ASN A 60 -7.68 17.00 -6.26
N GLY A 61 -8.68 17.49 -7.01
CA GLY A 61 -8.65 17.51 -8.47
C GLY A 61 -8.94 16.16 -9.14
N VAL A 62 -9.23 15.12 -8.37
CA VAL A 62 -9.56 13.78 -8.86
C VAL A 62 -11.07 13.57 -8.85
N ARG A 63 -11.66 13.24 -10.00
CA ARG A 63 -13.07 12.86 -10.13
C ARG A 63 -13.26 11.40 -9.69
N ILE A 64 -14.07 11.16 -8.68
CA ILE A 64 -14.31 9.84 -8.09
C ILE A 64 -15.71 9.36 -8.48
N LEU A 65 -15.81 8.17 -9.06
CA LEU A 65 -17.05 7.53 -9.47
C LEU A 65 -17.24 6.22 -8.71
N ARG A 66 -18.17 6.20 -7.75
CA ARG A 66 -18.46 5.01 -6.94
C ARG A 66 -19.60 4.21 -7.54
N ARG A 67 -19.41 2.90 -7.57
CA ARG A 67 -20.43 1.93 -7.99
C ARG A 67 -20.84 1.05 -6.82
N PRO A 68 -22.15 0.76 -6.67
CA PRO A 68 -22.64 -0.04 -5.56
C PRO A 68 -22.02 -1.43 -5.53
N ASN A 69 -21.53 -1.86 -4.39
CA ASN A 69 -21.07 -3.22 -4.14
C ASN A 69 -22.25 -4.06 -3.62
N LEU A 70 -22.65 -5.11 -4.36
CA LEU A 70 -23.88 -5.86 -4.09
C LEU A 70 -23.84 -6.66 -2.79
N SER A 71 -22.71 -7.27 -2.45
CA SER A 71 -22.59 -8.19 -1.33
C SER A 71 -21.47 -7.82 -0.36
N THR A 72 -21.85 -7.35 0.83
CA THR A 72 -20.92 -7.15 1.95
C THR A 72 -20.40 -8.49 2.50
N ARG A 73 -21.23 -9.57 2.44
CA ARG A 73 -20.83 -10.91 2.92
C ARG A 73 -19.70 -11.52 2.09
N LEU A 74 -19.75 -11.42 0.76
CA LEU A 74 -18.69 -11.91 -0.11
C LEU A 74 -17.40 -11.10 0.09
N ARG A 75 -17.53 -9.79 0.26
CA ARG A 75 -16.41 -8.91 0.59
C ARG A 75 -15.76 -9.30 1.91
N GLY A 76 -16.52 -9.43 2.99
CA GLY A 76 -16.01 -9.78 4.32
C GLY A 76 -15.39 -11.18 4.37
N ARG A 77 -16.04 -12.18 3.76
CA ARG A 77 -15.57 -13.58 3.80
C ARG A 77 -14.48 -13.90 2.78
N LEU A 78 -14.59 -13.39 1.56
CA LEU A 78 -13.73 -13.76 0.44
C LEU A 78 -12.82 -12.61 -0.05
N ASN A 79 -12.95 -11.41 0.50
CA ASN A 79 -12.34 -10.18 -0.01
C ASN A 79 -12.63 -9.98 -1.51
N LEU A 80 -13.84 -10.35 -1.91
CA LEU A 80 -14.30 -10.28 -3.29
C LEU A 80 -15.31 -9.14 -3.42
N SER A 81 -14.96 -8.13 -4.20
CA SER A 81 -15.92 -7.08 -4.57
C SER A 81 -16.96 -7.60 -5.56
N THR A 82 -18.14 -7.02 -5.51
CA THR A 82 -19.26 -7.37 -6.39
C THR A 82 -19.87 -6.10 -6.98
N PRO A 83 -19.14 -5.39 -7.89
CA PRO A 83 -19.51 -4.07 -8.35
C PRO A 83 -20.71 -4.12 -9.32
N ARG A 84 -21.81 -3.47 -8.94
CA ARG A 84 -22.98 -3.31 -9.82
C ARG A 84 -22.71 -2.22 -10.86
N SER A 85 -23.09 -2.47 -12.10
CA SER A 85 -22.99 -1.50 -13.19
C SER A 85 -21.56 -1.02 -13.54
N MET A 86 -20.52 -1.66 -13.03
CA MET A 86 -19.12 -1.30 -13.30
C MET A 86 -18.81 -1.32 -14.80
N LYS A 87 -19.19 -2.41 -15.49
CA LYS A 87 -18.99 -2.52 -16.94
C LYS A 87 -19.73 -1.42 -17.71
N ARG A 88 -20.99 -1.09 -17.31
CA ARG A 88 -21.75 0.00 -17.97
C ARG A 88 -21.05 1.34 -17.78
N ALA A 89 -20.57 1.64 -16.58
CA ALA A 89 -19.80 2.85 -16.31
C ALA A 89 -18.53 2.90 -17.16
N ALA A 90 -17.79 1.78 -17.25
CA ALA A 90 -16.59 1.70 -18.07
C ALA A 90 -16.89 1.96 -19.56
N VAL A 91 -17.95 1.38 -20.14
CA VAL A 91 -18.36 1.63 -21.52
C VAL A 91 -18.66 3.11 -21.78
N SER A 92 -19.25 3.82 -20.81
CA SER A 92 -19.53 5.26 -20.92
C SER A 92 -18.29 6.14 -20.81
N ILE A 93 -17.32 5.76 -19.98
CA ILE A 93 -16.18 6.62 -19.63
C ILE A 93 -14.98 6.38 -20.57
N LEU A 94 -14.66 5.12 -20.86
CA LEU A 94 -13.47 4.74 -21.60
C LEU A 94 -13.31 5.43 -22.97
N PRO A 95 -14.36 5.72 -23.76
CA PRO A 95 -14.17 6.45 -25.01
C PRO A 95 -13.53 7.84 -24.87
N THR A 96 -13.55 8.40 -23.68
CA THR A 96 -12.93 9.70 -23.37
C THR A 96 -11.57 9.59 -22.70
N VAL A 97 -11.02 8.39 -22.52
CA VAL A 97 -9.81 8.11 -21.74
C VAL A 97 -8.64 7.81 -22.66
N ASP A 98 -7.48 8.33 -22.32
CA ASP A 98 -6.24 8.06 -23.08
C ASP A 98 -5.52 6.81 -22.56
N ILE A 99 -5.62 6.53 -21.24
CA ILE A 99 -4.95 5.41 -20.57
C ILE A 99 -5.75 4.89 -19.38
N LEU A 100 -5.81 3.57 -19.20
CA LEU A 100 -6.39 2.89 -18.05
C LEU A 100 -5.29 2.38 -17.12
N HIS A 101 -5.29 2.81 -15.85
CA HIS A 101 -4.41 2.28 -14.81
C HIS A 101 -5.22 1.46 -13.81
N VAL A 102 -4.96 0.15 -13.75
CA VAL A 102 -5.65 -0.76 -12.85
C VAL A 102 -4.79 -1.05 -11.62
N HIS A 103 -5.41 -1.04 -10.45
CA HIS A 103 -4.77 -1.34 -9.16
C HIS A 103 -5.21 -2.70 -8.67
N GLU A 104 -4.25 -3.46 -8.11
CA GLU A 104 -4.37 -4.87 -7.76
C GLU A 104 -4.67 -5.76 -8.97
N PHE A 105 -4.18 -6.99 -8.95
CA PHE A 105 -4.29 -7.86 -10.13
C PHE A 105 -5.56 -8.72 -10.13
N ARG A 106 -5.87 -9.34 -8.96
CA ARG A 106 -6.95 -10.33 -8.82
C ARG A 106 -8.26 -9.67 -8.37
N THR A 107 -8.86 -8.85 -9.24
CA THR A 107 -10.10 -8.12 -8.94
C THR A 107 -11.20 -8.42 -9.96
N VAL A 108 -12.45 -8.35 -9.53
CA VAL A 108 -13.61 -8.48 -10.43
C VAL A 108 -13.69 -7.28 -11.38
N GLU A 109 -13.28 -6.11 -10.91
CA GLU A 109 -13.21 -4.87 -11.69
C GLU A 109 -12.35 -5.07 -12.94
N ASN A 110 -11.19 -5.69 -12.80
CA ASN A 110 -10.29 -5.96 -13.93
C ASN A 110 -10.94 -6.89 -14.95
N LEU A 111 -11.67 -7.91 -14.51
CA LEU A 111 -12.39 -8.81 -15.40
C LEU A 111 -13.50 -8.10 -16.21
N LEU A 112 -14.14 -7.10 -15.61
CA LEU A 112 -15.24 -6.36 -16.21
C LEU A 112 -14.77 -5.23 -17.13
N VAL A 113 -13.68 -4.54 -16.78
CA VAL A 113 -13.28 -3.27 -17.41
C VAL A 113 -12.17 -3.46 -18.46
N THR A 114 -11.18 -4.32 -18.20
CA THR A 114 -10.06 -4.50 -19.14
C THR A 114 -10.49 -5.01 -20.54
N PRO A 115 -11.52 -5.89 -20.68
CA PRO A 115 -12.01 -6.25 -22.03
C PRO A 115 -12.57 -5.07 -22.81
N VAL A 116 -13.24 -4.13 -22.13
CA VAL A 116 -13.82 -2.93 -22.76
C VAL A 116 -12.71 -1.99 -23.22
N ALA A 117 -11.72 -1.73 -22.36
CA ALA A 117 -10.56 -0.91 -22.69
C ALA A 117 -9.79 -1.48 -23.89
N ARG A 118 -9.57 -2.80 -23.91
CA ARG A 118 -8.87 -3.47 -25.03
C ARG A 118 -9.64 -3.38 -26.35
N ALA A 119 -10.97 -3.54 -26.31
CA ALA A 119 -11.81 -3.39 -27.49
C ALA A 119 -11.79 -1.97 -28.08
N LEU A 120 -11.55 -0.96 -27.25
CA LEU A 120 -11.40 0.45 -27.66
C LEU A 120 -9.95 0.82 -28.00
N GLY A 121 -9.00 -0.13 -27.88
CA GLY A 121 -7.58 0.10 -28.13
C GLY A 121 -6.93 1.05 -27.11
N ILE A 122 -7.46 1.12 -25.89
CA ILE A 122 -6.91 1.93 -24.79
C ILE A 122 -5.84 1.11 -24.09
N PRO A 123 -4.62 1.63 -23.94
CA PRO A 123 -3.54 0.93 -23.24
C PRO A 123 -3.83 0.80 -21.75
N ILE A 124 -3.34 -0.31 -21.16
CA ILE A 124 -3.63 -0.70 -19.78
C ILE A 124 -2.33 -0.85 -19.01
N VAL A 125 -2.19 -0.06 -17.93
CA VAL A 125 -1.11 -0.15 -16.95
C VAL A 125 -1.64 -0.86 -15.72
N LEU A 126 -0.82 -1.68 -15.06
CA LEU A 126 -1.16 -2.39 -13.81
C LEU A 126 -0.18 -2.03 -12.71
N SER A 127 -0.68 -1.67 -11.52
CA SER A 127 0.06 -1.66 -10.26
C SER A 127 -0.44 -2.76 -9.32
N PRO A 128 0.34 -3.83 -9.08
CA PRO A 128 -0.12 -4.97 -8.28
C PRO A 128 -0.18 -4.70 -6.76
N HIS A 129 0.62 -3.77 -6.24
CA HIS A 129 0.67 -3.37 -4.83
C HIS A 129 0.97 -4.50 -3.83
N GLY A 130 1.89 -5.41 -4.14
CA GLY A 130 2.27 -6.51 -3.26
C GLY A 130 1.21 -7.61 -3.15
N THR A 131 0.22 -7.65 -4.06
CA THR A 131 -0.89 -8.62 -3.98
C THR A 131 -0.63 -9.91 -4.75
N LEU A 132 0.48 -10.03 -5.46
CA LEU A 132 0.77 -11.18 -6.33
C LEU A 132 1.18 -12.43 -5.57
N ASN A 133 1.84 -12.30 -4.44
CA ASN A 133 2.34 -13.42 -3.66
C ASN A 133 1.20 -14.37 -3.23
N ILE A 134 1.35 -15.67 -3.56
CA ILE A 134 0.38 -16.72 -3.27
C ILE A 134 0.49 -17.20 -1.81
N SER A 135 1.67 -17.09 -1.20
CA SER A 135 1.91 -17.56 0.17
C SER A 135 1.18 -16.73 1.23
N THR A 136 0.68 -15.55 0.87
CA THR A 136 -0.04 -14.65 1.78
C THR A 136 -1.55 -14.89 1.74
N GLY A 137 -2.11 -15.52 2.78
CA GLY A 137 -3.57 -15.78 2.92
C GLY A 137 -4.14 -16.63 1.78
N ARG A 138 -5.32 -17.11 1.85
CA ARG A 138 -6.19 -17.79 0.84
C ARG A 138 -5.52 -18.38 -0.42
N GLY A 139 -4.34 -19.01 -0.28
CA GLY A 139 -3.52 -19.49 -1.39
C GLY A 139 -4.27 -20.35 -2.40
N ARG A 140 -5.14 -21.27 -1.95
CA ARG A 140 -5.96 -22.14 -2.83
C ARG A 140 -6.91 -21.34 -3.73
N LEU A 141 -7.55 -20.28 -3.20
CA LEU A 141 -8.44 -19.42 -3.99
C LEU A 141 -7.65 -18.60 -5.00
N LYS A 142 -6.51 -18.07 -4.61
CA LYS A 142 -5.60 -17.35 -5.53
C LYS A 142 -5.12 -18.27 -6.65
N THR A 143 -4.73 -19.51 -6.33
CA THR A 143 -4.29 -20.50 -7.34
C THR A 143 -5.41 -20.83 -8.33
N ALA A 144 -6.66 -21.04 -7.85
CA ALA A 144 -7.79 -21.28 -8.75
C ALA A 144 -8.09 -20.05 -9.64
N TRP A 145 -8.05 -18.85 -9.07
CA TRP A 145 -8.19 -17.60 -9.80
C TRP A 145 -7.11 -17.45 -10.89
N ASP A 146 -5.85 -17.71 -10.53
CA ASP A 146 -4.72 -17.60 -11.45
C ASP A 146 -4.79 -18.62 -12.59
N ARG A 147 -5.33 -19.79 -12.33
CA ARG A 147 -5.51 -20.80 -13.38
C ARG A 147 -6.62 -20.46 -14.36
N LEU A 148 -7.71 -19.87 -13.89
CA LEU A 148 -8.94 -19.68 -14.66
C LEU A 148 -9.11 -18.27 -15.23
N LEU A 149 -8.74 -17.23 -14.48
CA LEU A 149 -9.11 -15.85 -14.79
C LEU A 149 -7.92 -14.93 -15.06
N SER A 150 -6.83 -15.11 -14.30
CA SER A 150 -5.64 -14.26 -14.40
C SER A 150 -5.01 -14.22 -15.81
N PRO A 151 -4.91 -15.34 -16.59
CA PRO A 151 -4.33 -15.28 -17.93
C PRO A 151 -5.08 -14.36 -18.89
N ALA A 152 -6.40 -14.26 -18.72
CA ALA A 152 -7.22 -13.38 -19.54
C ALA A 152 -6.99 -11.89 -19.22
N VAL A 153 -6.74 -11.55 -17.97
CA VAL A 153 -6.37 -10.18 -17.54
C VAL A 153 -4.94 -9.87 -17.97
N ALA A 154 -3.99 -10.76 -17.68
CA ALA A 154 -2.57 -10.57 -17.97
C ALA A 154 -2.30 -10.27 -19.45
N ARG A 155 -3.02 -10.93 -20.37
CA ARG A 155 -2.88 -10.70 -21.82
C ARG A 155 -3.31 -9.31 -22.27
N ARG A 156 -4.03 -8.56 -21.44
CA ARG A 156 -4.52 -7.22 -21.76
C ARG A 156 -3.63 -6.12 -21.19
N ILE A 157 -2.73 -6.45 -20.27
CA ILE A 157 -1.83 -5.48 -19.65
C ILE A 157 -0.68 -5.16 -20.60
N ASP A 158 -0.47 -3.88 -20.84
CA ASP A 158 0.60 -3.40 -21.75
C ASP A 158 1.86 -3.03 -20.94
N HIS A 159 1.70 -2.60 -19.67
CA HIS A 159 2.81 -2.22 -18.79
C HIS A 159 2.49 -2.53 -17.32
N VAL A 160 3.50 -2.96 -16.55
CA VAL A 160 3.37 -3.16 -15.10
C VAL A 160 4.26 -2.18 -14.36
N VAL A 161 3.69 -1.49 -13.38
CA VAL A 161 4.39 -0.63 -12.43
C VAL A 161 4.51 -1.41 -11.11
N ALA A 162 5.67 -2.01 -10.88
CA ALA A 162 6.00 -2.70 -9.65
C ALA A 162 6.50 -1.71 -8.58
N LEU A 163 6.25 -1.98 -7.31
CA LEU A 163 6.70 -1.12 -6.21
C LEU A 163 8.19 -1.33 -5.88
N THR A 164 8.71 -2.54 -6.14
CA THR A 164 10.07 -2.96 -5.80
C THR A 164 10.60 -3.92 -6.85
N GLU A 165 11.92 -4.15 -6.88
CA GLU A 165 12.52 -5.18 -7.73
C GLU A 165 12.03 -6.59 -7.38
N THR A 166 11.74 -6.85 -6.10
CA THR A 166 11.14 -8.11 -5.66
C THR A 166 9.77 -8.31 -6.31
N GLU A 167 8.90 -7.29 -6.29
CA GLU A 167 7.58 -7.39 -6.94
C GLU A 167 7.71 -7.54 -8.45
N ARG A 168 8.69 -6.87 -9.09
CA ARG A 168 8.99 -7.06 -10.52
C ARG A 168 9.33 -8.52 -10.83
N SER A 169 10.14 -9.16 -10.00
CA SER A 169 10.49 -10.56 -10.14
C SER A 169 9.27 -11.47 -9.97
N GLU A 170 8.43 -11.22 -8.96
CA GLU A 170 7.16 -11.95 -8.73
C GLU A 170 6.21 -11.84 -9.94
N VAL A 171 6.09 -10.65 -10.53
CA VAL A 171 5.31 -10.44 -11.76
C VAL A 171 5.88 -11.26 -12.91
N THR A 172 7.20 -11.20 -13.14
CA THR A 172 7.87 -11.92 -14.21
C THR A 172 7.64 -13.42 -14.10
N GLU A 173 7.79 -13.99 -12.91
CA GLU A 173 7.52 -15.40 -12.64
C GLU A 173 6.06 -15.77 -12.87
N MET A 174 5.13 -14.91 -12.45
CA MET A 174 3.70 -15.14 -12.65
C MET A 174 3.34 -15.14 -14.14
N TRP A 175 3.82 -14.15 -14.90
CA TRP A 175 3.56 -14.07 -16.35
C TRP A 175 4.15 -15.27 -17.10
N ALA A 176 5.33 -15.75 -16.70
CA ALA A 176 5.93 -16.94 -17.29
C ALA A 176 5.03 -18.20 -17.15
N ARG A 177 4.28 -18.32 -16.06
CA ARG A 177 3.32 -19.43 -15.83
C ARG A 177 2.09 -19.36 -16.75
N PHE A 178 1.74 -18.19 -17.27
CA PHE A 178 0.60 -18.03 -18.17
C PHE A 178 0.89 -18.42 -19.62
N GLY A 179 2.16 -18.77 -19.96
CA GLY A 179 2.57 -19.40 -21.23
C GLY A 179 3.26 -18.46 -22.22
N LYS A 180 4.00 -19.06 -23.16
CA LYS A 180 4.91 -18.39 -24.12
C LYS A 180 4.22 -17.44 -25.12
N ARG A 181 2.89 -17.43 -25.22
CA ARG A 181 2.12 -16.55 -26.14
C ARG A 181 1.83 -15.18 -25.57
N GLN A 182 2.35 -14.87 -24.39
CA GLN A 182 2.16 -13.54 -23.82
C GLN A 182 3.25 -12.60 -24.35
N LYS A 183 2.85 -11.43 -24.87
CA LYS A 183 3.79 -10.36 -25.22
C LYS A 183 4.63 -10.05 -23.97
N PRO A 184 5.93 -9.79 -24.10
CA PRO A 184 6.71 -9.30 -22.99
C PRO A 184 6.04 -8.00 -22.51
N THR A 185 5.50 -8.03 -21.31
CA THR A 185 4.97 -6.85 -20.63
C THR A 185 6.16 -5.96 -20.26
N ASN A 186 6.10 -4.69 -20.61
CA ASN A 186 7.09 -3.73 -20.16
C ASN A 186 6.92 -3.48 -18.66
N PHE A 187 8.03 -3.26 -17.95
CA PHE A 187 8.04 -3.08 -16.50
C PHE A 187 8.74 -1.77 -16.13
N SER A 188 8.23 -1.14 -15.09
CA SER A 188 8.93 -0.07 -14.37
C SER A 188 8.83 -0.34 -12.87
N VAL A 189 9.85 0.07 -12.12
CA VAL A 189 9.81 0.03 -10.66
C VAL A 189 9.60 1.46 -10.18
N ILE A 190 8.42 1.71 -9.61
CA ILE A 190 8.03 3.01 -9.06
C ILE A 190 7.46 2.75 -7.66
N PRO A 191 8.15 3.18 -6.60
CA PRO A 191 7.72 2.97 -5.24
C PRO A 191 6.46 3.79 -4.91
N ASN A 192 5.81 3.46 -3.80
CA ASN A 192 4.83 4.37 -3.20
C ASN A 192 5.50 5.65 -2.69
N GLY A 193 4.70 6.72 -2.56
CA GLY A 193 5.13 7.97 -1.97
C GLY A 193 4.35 8.34 -0.71
N VAL A 194 4.75 9.42 -0.09
CA VAL A 194 4.01 10.11 0.96
C VAL A 194 3.93 11.61 0.67
N ASN A 195 2.96 12.27 1.24
CA ASN A 195 2.87 13.72 1.24
C ASN A 195 3.64 14.27 2.44
N LEU A 196 4.84 14.80 2.23
CA LEU A 196 5.68 15.31 3.32
C LEU A 196 4.99 16.41 4.13
N LYS A 197 4.05 17.17 3.54
CA LYS A 197 3.32 18.22 4.25
C LYS A 197 2.47 17.68 5.40
N GLU A 198 2.00 16.44 5.32
CA GLU A 198 1.25 15.80 6.42
C GLU A 198 2.13 15.55 7.67
N PHE A 199 3.45 15.45 7.48
CA PHE A 199 4.41 15.14 8.54
C PHE A 199 5.23 16.35 8.97
N THR A 200 4.99 17.52 8.35
CA THR A 200 5.57 18.79 8.76
C THR A 200 4.67 19.41 9.84
N GLY A 201 5.19 19.56 11.05
CA GLY A 201 4.39 20.09 12.17
C GLY A 201 3.36 19.09 12.70
N LEU A 202 3.83 17.88 13.03
CA LEU A 202 3.00 16.86 13.68
C LEU A 202 2.27 17.43 14.90
N PRO A 203 1.05 16.93 15.25
CA PRO A 203 0.31 17.40 16.40
C PRO A 203 1.08 17.17 17.71
N SER A 204 0.72 17.94 18.75
CA SER A 204 1.26 17.69 20.09
C SER A 204 0.91 16.30 20.59
N ASP A 205 1.90 15.54 21.02
CA ASP A 205 1.78 14.17 21.50
C ASP A 205 1.20 14.08 22.93
N ALA A 206 1.21 15.18 23.69
CA ALA A 206 0.93 15.17 25.14
C ALA A 206 -0.47 14.59 25.47
N ARG A 207 -1.50 14.93 24.68
CA ARG A 207 -2.85 14.39 24.88
C ARG A 207 -2.93 12.91 24.60
N PHE A 208 -2.30 12.48 23.51
CA PHE A 208 -2.27 11.08 23.09
C PHE A 208 -1.49 10.21 24.10
N ARG A 209 -0.31 10.68 24.52
CA ARG A 209 0.51 10.01 25.54
C ARG A 209 -0.24 9.82 26.86
N ARG A 210 -0.97 10.86 27.33
CA ARG A 210 -1.81 10.75 28.54
C ARG A 210 -2.95 9.75 28.37
N ARG A 211 -3.67 9.81 27.24
CA ARG A 211 -4.79 8.90 26.95
C ARG A 211 -4.37 7.43 26.95
N HIS A 212 -3.20 7.13 26.45
CA HIS A 212 -2.70 5.77 26.29
C HIS A 212 -1.68 5.34 27.35
N GLY A 213 -1.46 6.13 28.38
CA GLY A 213 -0.55 5.77 29.49
C GLY A 213 0.92 5.64 29.09
N LEU A 214 1.37 6.35 28.04
CA LEU A 214 2.74 6.24 27.54
C LEU A 214 3.74 7.03 28.41
N GLY A 215 3.28 8.04 29.15
CA GLY A 215 4.16 8.91 29.95
C GLY A 215 5.21 9.60 29.07
N ASN A 216 6.43 9.74 29.62
CA ASN A 216 7.60 10.27 28.88
C ASN A 216 8.52 9.13 28.39
N ALA A 217 8.06 7.89 28.45
CA ALA A 217 8.83 6.72 28.10
C ALA A 217 9.16 6.66 26.59
N PRO A 218 10.34 6.19 26.19
CA PRO A 218 10.63 5.86 24.81
C PRO A 218 9.61 4.87 24.28
N THR A 219 8.98 5.19 23.14
CA THR A 219 7.84 4.42 22.62
C THR A 219 8.16 3.82 21.26
N VAL A 220 8.03 2.50 21.17
CA VAL A 220 8.07 1.76 19.89
C VAL A 220 6.67 1.73 19.30
N LEU A 221 6.52 2.11 18.05
CA LEU A 221 5.26 2.06 17.30
C LEU A 221 5.25 0.90 16.32
N PHE A 222 4.19 0.10 16.37
CA PHE A 222 3.72 -0.70 15.24
C PHE A 222 2.45 -0.04 14.67
N LEU A 223 2.42 0.16 13.36
CA LEU A 223 1.26 0.70 12.65
C LEU A 223 0.89 -0.21 11.48
N GLY A 224 -0.32 -0.79 11.51
CA GLY A 224 -0.79 -1.65 10.43
C GLY A 224 -1.83 -2.67 10.87
N ARG A 225 -2.44 -3.35 9.90
CA ARG A 225 -3.42 -4.41 10.17
C ARG A 225 -2.77 -5.56 10.95
N LEU A 226 -3.43 -6.05 12.00
CA LEU A 226 -2.92 -7.13 12.83
C LEU A 226 -3.09 -8.48 12.12
N GLN A 227 -2.14 -8.78 11.25
CA GLN A 227 -2.02 -10.02 10.48
C GLN A 227 -0.72 -10.75 10.82
N ALA A 228 -0.72 -12.08 10.75
CA ALA A 228 0.47 -12.88 11.02
C ALA A 228 1.69 -12.49 10.15
N ARG A 229 1.45 -12.12 8.89
CA ARG A 229 2.52 -11.69 7.97
C ARG A 229 3.22 -10.39 8.39
N LYS A 230 2.58 -9.54 9.20
CA LYS A 230 3.16 -8.29 9.71
C LYS A 230 4.12 -8.48 10.88
N GLY A 231 4.19 -9.69 11.44
CA GLY A 231 5.16 -10.03 12.48
C GLY A 231 4.92 -9.37 13.83
N VAL A 232 3.67 -8.99 14.15
CA VAL A 232 3.34 -8.37 15.45
C VAL A 232 3.67 -9.30 16.62
N ASP A 233 3.48 -10.60 16.43
CA ASP A 233 3.88 -11.65 17.37
C ASP A 233 5.40 -11.67 17.62
N VAL A 234 6.18 -11.46 16.57
CA VAL A 234 7.65 -11.32 16.66
C VAL A 234 7.99 -10.04 17.43
N LEU A 235 7.32 -8.92 17.10
CA LEU A 235 7.59 -7.63 17.74
C LEU A 235 7.31 -7.65 19.25
N VAL A 236 6.19 -8.23 19.69
CA VAL A 236 5.87 -8.35 21.12
C VAL A 236 6.99 -9.11 21.86
N ARG A 237 7.39 -10.27 21.32
CA ARG A 237 8.50 -11.05 21.93
C ARG A 237 9.83 -10.29 21.89
N ALA A 238 10.11 -9.58 20.81
CA ALA A 238 11.34 -8.78 20.68
C ALA A 238 11.37 -7.64 21.70
N PHE A 239 10.26 -6.93 21.87
CA PHE A 239 10.15 -5.85 22.84
C PHE A 239 10.39 -6.34 24.27
N GLN A 240 9.80 -7.47 24.66
CA GLN A 240 10.02 -8.10 25.96
C GLN A 240 11.49 -8.53 26.15
N ARG A 241 12.13 -9.07 25.09
CA ARG A 241 13.54 -9.48 25.12
C ARG A 241 14.54 -8.32 25.12
N ALA A 242 14.15 -7.17 24.61
CA ALA A 242 15.00 -5.96 24.63
C ALA A 242 15.31 -5.49 26.07
N LYS A 243 14.48 -5.85 27.08
CA LYS A 243 14.68 -5.58 28.52
C LYS A 243 14.98 -4.11 28.81
N VAL A 244 14.22 -3.19 28.21
CA VAL A 244 14.26 -1.75 28.51
C VAL A 244 13.02 -1.42 29.33
N GLU A 245 13.20 -1.28 30.65
CA GLU A 245 12.12 -1.20 31.64
C GLU A 245 11.20 0.00 31.39
N ASP A 246 11.76 1.17 31.07
CA ASP A 246 11.03 2.41 30.92
C ASP A 246 10.41 2.57 29.48
N ALA A 247 10.58 1.59 28.59
CA ALA A 247 10.04 1.68 27.24
C ALA A 247 8.55 1.30 27.18
N ARG A 248 7.87 1.74 26.11
CA ARG A 248 6.49 1.35 25.78
C ARG A 248 6.43 0.77 24.36
N LEU A 249 5.50 -0.16 24.15
CA LEU A 249 5.15 -0.67 22.82
C LEU A 249 3.70 -0.28 22.52
N LEU A 250 3.51 0.52 21.48
CA LEU A 250 2.23 0.97 20.98
C LEU A 250 1.88 0.19 19.71
N ILE A 251 0.81 -0.61 19.77
CA ILE A 251 0.33 -1.42 18.65
C ILE A 251 -0.97 -0.81 18.12
N VAL A 252 -0.89 -0.26 16.89
CA VAL A 252 -1.99 0.46 16.24
C VAL A 252 -2.45 -0.30 15.00
N GLY A 253 -3.75 -0.58 14.93
CA GLY A 253 -4.38 -1.11 13.72
C GLY A 253 -5.54 -2.05 13.98
N PRO A 254 -6.37 -2.32 12.94
CA PRO A 254 -7.51 -3.22 13.05
C PRO A 254 -7.06 -4.68 13.15
N ASP A 255 -7.85 -5.49 13.86
CA ASP A 255 -7.64 -6.94 13.93
C ASP A 255 -8.00 -7.61 12.61
N GLU A 256 -7.07 -8.41 12.11
CA GLU A 256 -7.29 -9.34 11.00
C GLU A 256 -6.86 -10.77 11.38
N GLY A 257 -7.19 -11.18 12.60
CA GLY A 257 -7.15 -12.57 13.06
C GLY A 257 -6.04 -12.93 14.03
N ILE A 258 -5.21 -11.97 14.49
CA ILE A 258 -4.12 -12.27 15.45
C ILE A 258 -4.16 -11.48 16.76
N LEU A 259 -5.15 -10.61 16.98
CA LEU A 259 -5.22 -9.78 18.18
C LEU A 259 -5.29 -10.62 19.45
N SER A 260 -6.01 -11.72 19.45
CA SER A 260 -6.08 -12.65 20.60
C SER A 260 -4.70 -13.23 20.94
N GLN A 261 -3.94 -13.64 19.94
CA GLN A 261 -2.56 -14.11 20.11
C GLN A 261 -1.63 -12.99 20.63
N VAL A 262 -1.75 -11.79 20.05
CA VAL A 262 -0.97 -10.62 20.49
C VAL A 262 -1.25 -10.30 21.96
N ARG A 263 -2.52 -10.28 22.38
CA ARG A 263 -2.92 -10.06 23.78
C ARG A 263 -2.41 -11.15 24.71
N ALA A 264 -2.45 -12.41 24.28
CA ALA A 264 -1.92 -13.52 25.07
C ALA A 264 -0.39 -13.40 25.27
N LEU A 265 0.35 -12.98 24.24
CA LEU A 265 1.79 -12.73 24.33
C LEU A 265 2.14 -11.51 25.20
N ALA A 266 1.28 -10.50 25.17
CA ALA A 266 1.43 -9.28 25.97
C ALA A 266 0.90 -9.44 27.41
N ALA A 267 0.30 -10.57 27.75
CA ALA A 267 -0.33 -10.78 29.06
C ALA A 267 0.66 -10.55 30.21
N GLY A 268 0.24 -9.66 31.16
CA GLY A 268 1.08 -9.28 32.30
C GLY A 268 2.11 -8.19 32.03
N ASP A 269 2.30 -7.74 30.79
CA ASP A 269 3.20 -6.63 30.48
C ASP A 269 2.42 -5.33 30.20
N SER A 270 2.26 -4.49 31.23
CA SER A 270 1.54 -3.22 31.16
C SER A 270 2.19 -2.17 30.25
N ARG A 271 3.41 -2.42 29.76
CA ARG A 271 4.12 -1.54 28.84
C ARG A 271 3.60 -1.67 27.40
N ILE A 272 2.80 -2.71 27.10
CA ILE A 272 2.30 -2.99 25.75
C ILE A 272 0.84 -2.53 25.63
N VAL A 273 0.61 -1.55 24.75
CA VAL A 273 -0.69 -0.89 24.55
C VAL A 273 -1.21 -1.22 23.16
N CYS A 274 -2.43 -1.77 23.07
CA CYS A 274 -3.13 -2.01 21.80
C CYS A 274 -4.31 -1.04 21.68
N THR A 275 -4.29 -0.16 20.68
CA THR A 275 -5.35 0.86 20.50
C THR A 275 -6.51 0.40 19.62
N GLY A 276 -6.29 -0.59 18.75
CA GLY A 276 -7.18 -0.84 17.62
C GLY A 276 -6.92 0.13 16.46
N TYR A 277 -7.92 0.26 15.58
CA TYR A 277 -7.85 1.20 14.44
C TYR A 277 -7.89 2.65 14.93
N LEU A 278 -7.02 3.48 14.39
CA LEU A 278 -7.03 4.94 14.60
C LEU A 278 -7.38 5.64 13.27
N GLY A 279 -8.15 6.71 13.35
CA GLY A 279 -8.45 7.60 12.24
C GLY A 279 -7.22 8.38 11.75
N SER A 280 -7.38 9.19 10.71
CA SER A 280 -6.26 9.92 10.11
C SER A 280 -5.53 10.82 11.09
N ASP A 281 -6.25 11.59 11.90
CA ASP A 281 -5.64 12.54 12.86
C ASP A 281 -4.99 11.81 14.04
N GLU A 282 -5.68 10.81 14.61
CA GLU A 282 -5.13 10.00 15.70
C GLU A 282 -3.90 9.20 15.27
N ARG A 283 -3.82 8.79 13.99
CA ARG A 283 -2.63 8.17 13.41
C ARG A 283 -1.42 9.12 13.45
N LEU A 284 -1.63 10.40 13.13
CA LEU A 284 -0.56 11.40 13.22
C LEU A 284 -0.17 11.68 14.68
N GLU A 285 -1.14 11.69 15.61
CA GLU A 285 -0.86 11.76 17.04
C GLU A 285 -0.02 10.56 17.52
N ALA A 286 -0.32 9.34 17.04
CA ALA A 286 0.44 8.13 17.38
C ALA A 286 1.88 8.19 16.84
N LEU A 287 2.08 8.70 15.62
CA LEU A 287 3.40 8.93 15.05
C LEU A 287 4.18 9.98 15.85
N ALA A 288 3.54 11.10 16.21
CA ALA A 288 4.14 12.14 17.05
C ALA A 288 4.52 11.65 18.46
N ALA A 289 3.73 10.74 19.02
CA ALA A 289 3.94 10.16 20.35
C ALA A 289 4.96 9.01 20.40
N SER A 290 5.64 8.72 19.28
CA SER A 290 6.54 7.57 19.19
C SER A 290 7.98 7.98 18.88
N ASP A 291 8.93 7.14 19.26
CA ASP A 291 10.37 7.41 19.14
C ASP A 291 11.05 6.44 18.17
N VAL A 292 10.49 5.25 17.97
CA VAL A 292 11.01 4.19 17.10
C VAL A 292 9.83 3.54 16.38
N PHE A 293 9.96 3.26 15.10
CA PHE A 293 9.01 2.44 14.37
C PHE A 293 9.51 1.01 14.22
N ALA A 294 8.63 0.01 14.33
CA ALA A 294 9.04 -1.38 14.14
C ALA A 294 8.04 -2.19 13.32
N LEU A 295 8.53 -2.87 12.28
CA LEU A 295 7.75 -3.75 11.41
C LEU A 295 8.57 -4.98 10.99
N PRO A 296 8.64 -6.05 11.80
CA PRO A 296 9.33 -7.29 11.44
C PRO A 296 8.44 -8.18 10.54
N ALA A 297 8.02 -7.64 9.39
CA ALA A 297 7.10 -8.30 8.48
C ALA A 297 7.77 -9.52 7.80
N ARG A 298 6.98 -10.58 7.58
CA ARG A 298 7.40 -11.77 6.82
C ARG A 298 7.25 -11.60 5.31
N GLY A 299 6.57 -10.54 4.86
CA GLY A 299 6.37 -10.21 3.45
C GLY A 299 5.42 -9.02 3.28
N GLU A 300 5.91 -7.99 2.61
CA GLU A 300 5.21 -6.77 2.21
C GLU A 300 5.50 -6.48 0.73
N GLY A 301 4.67 -5.67 0.08
CA GLY A 301 5.06 -5.05 -1.18
C GLY A 301 6.05 -3.91 -0.91
N LEU A 302 5.50 -2.75 -0.56
CA LEU A 302 6.21 -1.59 0.00
C LEU A 302 5.28 -0.99 1.05
N SER A 303 5.69 -0.98 2.33
CA SER A 303 4.80 -0.61 3.41
C SER A 303 4.62 0.91 3.52
N MET A 304 3.38 1.38 3.32
CA MET A 304 3.03 2.79 3.57
C MET A 304 3.34 3.22 5.00
N ALA A 305 3.12 2.33 5.98
CA ALA A 305 3.40 2.65 7.38
C ALA A 305 4.89 2.87 7.67
N VAL A 306 5.80 2.16 6.97
CA VAL A 306 7.25 2.45 7.03
C VAL A 306 7.53 3.83 6.47
N LEU A 307 6.99 4.16 5.29
CA LEU A 307 7.19 5.47 4.67
C LEU A 307 6.65 6.61 5.53
N GLU A 308 5.47 6.43 6.14
CA GLU A 308 4.85 7.40 7.03
C GLU A 308 5.69 7.62 8.32
N ALA A 309 6.20 6.54 8.90
CA ALA A 309 7.06 6.61 10.07
C ALA A 309 8.39 7.32 9.78
N LEU A 310 9.04 6.97 8.66
CA LEU A 310 10.26 7.64 8.21
C LEU A 310 10.02 9.13 7.92
N ALA A 311 8.89 9.48 7.28
CA ALA A 311 8.48 10.87 7.03
C ALA A 311 8.25 11.65 8.32
N ALA A 312 7.71 10.99 9.35
CA ALA A 312 7.56 11.54 10.70
C ALA A 312 8.92 11.74 11.41
N GLY A 313 9.99 11.14 10.88
CA GLY A 313 11.35 11.18 11.46
C GLY A 313 11.58 10.11 12.51
N LEU A 314 10.83 9.01 12.47
CA LEU A 314 11.07 7.86 13.33
C LEU A 314 12.12 6.95 12.68
N PRO A 315 13.23 6.62 13.36
CA PRO A 315 14.10 5.55 12.94
C PRO A 315 13.33 4.22 12.94
N ALA A 316 13.57 3.39 11.92
CA ALA A 316 12.80 2.17 11.74
C ALA A 316 13.63 0.91 12.00
N VAL A 317 13.04 -0.08 12.70
CA VAL A 317 13.53 -1.46 12.73
C VAL A 317 12.59 -2.30 11.90
N ILE A 318 13.05 -2.69 10.71
CA ILE A 318 12.27 -3.47 9.76
C ILE A 318 12.97 -4.79 9.43
N SER A 319 12.24 -5.70 8.80
CA SER A 319 12.83 -6.94 8.28
C SER A 319 13.08 -6.87 6.77
N PRO A 320 13.90 -7.77 6.21
CA PRO A 320 14.08 -7.90 4.76
C PRO A 320 12.75 -8.06 4.01
N GLY A 321 11.74 -8.67 4.66
CA GLY A 321 10.39 -8.81 4.12
C GLY A 321 9.64 -7.48 3.88
N CYS A 322 10.17 -6.33 4.32
CA CYS A 322 9.62 -5.01 4.00
C CYS A 322 10.10 -4.46 2.66
N ASN A 323 11.08 -5.10 2.00
CA ASN A 323 11.65 -4.72 0.69
C ASN A 323 12.18 -3.27 0.63
N MET A 324 12.78 -2.78 1.71
CA MET A 324 13.37 -1.44 1.83
C MET A 324 14.78 -1.48 2.42
N PRO A 325 15.78 -2.05 1.73
CA PRO A 325 17.16 -2.10 2.23
C PRO A 325 17.77 -0.70 2.40
N GLU A 326 17.19 0.31 1.74
CA GLU A 326 17.60 1.72 1.84
C GLU A 326 17.47 2.28 3.26
N VAL A 327 16.62 1.73 4.09
CA VAL A 327 16.49 2.13 5.51
C VAL A 327 17.82 1.99 6.23
N GLU A 328 18.55 0.91 5.99
CA GLU A 328 19.87 0.69 6.61
C GLU A 328 20.96 1.46 5.89
N THR A 329 21.01 1.40 4.56
CA THR A 329 22.09 2.05 3.79
C THR A 329 22.06 3.57 3.85
N ALA A 330 20.90 4.18 4.10
CA ALA A 330 20.74 5.62 4.34
C ALA A 330 20.91 6.01 5.82
N GLY A 331 21.15 5.06 6.71
CA GLY A 331 21.21 5.32 8.15
C GLY A 331 19.89 5.76 8.78
N ALA A 332 18.75 5.39 8.17
CA ALA A 332 17.40 5.73 8.62
C ALA A 332 16.82 4.71 9.62
N GLY A 333 17.58 3.66 9.96
CA GLY A 333 17.17 2.59 10.83
C GLY A 333 17.97 1.32 10.59
N PHE A 334 17.39 0.18 10.97
CA PHE A 334 18.01 -1.14 10.86
C PHE A 334 17.14 -2.10 10.06
N VAL A 335 17.79 -2.98 9.28
CA VAL A 335 17.18 -4.14 8.66
C VAL A 335 17.64 -5.39 9.40
N ALA A 336 16.75 -6.04 10.15
CA ALA A 336 17.03 -7.20 10.98
C ALA A 336 16.14 -8.38 10.57
N ASP A 337 16.63 -9.61 10.68
CA ASP A 337 15.84 -10.80 10.45
C ASP A 337 14.53 -10.76 11.27
N ALA A 338 13.45 -11.29 10.70
CA ALA A 338 12.13 -11.32 11.34
C ALA A 338 12.07 -12.36 12.49
N THR A 339 13.07 -12.31 13.39
CA THR A 339 13.15 -13.11 14.61
C THR A 339 13.11 -12.21 15.83
N ALA A 340 12.61 -12.74 16.95
CA ALA A 340 12.49 -11.94 18.17
C ALA A 340 13.86 -11.48 18.71
N ASP A 341 14.90 -12.29 18.54
CA ASP A 341 16.24 -11.97 19.04
C ASP A 341 16.92 -10.88 18.20
N ALA A 342 16.91 -11.01 16.86
CA ALA A 342 17.51 -10.01 15.98
C ALA A 342 16.84 -8.64 16.12
N VAL A 343 15.50 -8.61 16.16
CA VAL A 343 14.73 -7.38 16.35
C VAL A 343 14.95 -6.79 17.74
N ALA A 344 15.05 -7.61 18.80
CA ALA A 344 15.28 -7.15 20.17
C ALA A 344 16.60 -6.40 20.33
N VAL A 345 17.67 -6.89 19.71
CA VAL A 345 18.99 -6.23 19.72
C VAL A 345 18.87 -4.81 19.14
N LYS A 346 18.24 -4.66 17.96
CA LYS A 346 18.11 -3.37 17.27
C LYS A 346 17.13 -2.42 17.99
N LEU A 347 16.06 -2.96 18.57
CA LEU A 347 15.17 -2.16 19.42
C LEU A 347 15.91 -1.61 20.64
N ARG A 348 16.71 -2.46 21.31
CA ARG A 348 17.47 -2.02 22.47
C ARG A 348 18.46 -0.91 22.13
N GLU A 349 19.21 -1.05 21.02
CA GLU A 349 20.14 -0.02 20.55
C GLU A 349 19.44 1.34 20.43
N LEU A 350 18.26 1.39 19.76
CA LEU A 350 17.50 2.62 19.59
C LEU A 350 16.85 3.11 20.89
N LEU A 351 16.36 2.24 21.75
CA LEU A 351 15.63 2.65 22.94
C LEU A 351 16.55 3.29 23.99
N VAL A 352 17.81 2.86 24.09
CA VAL A 352 18.75 3.38 25.09
C VAL A 352 19.57 4.59 24.61
N ASP A 353 19.68 4.82 23.30
CA ASP A 353 20.48 5.90 22.71
C ASP A 353 19.58 6.95 22.00
N ALA A 354 19.31 8.05 22.71
CA ALA A 354 18.50 9.15 22.18
C ALA A 354 19.19 9.90 21.04
N ASP A 355 20.50 10.03 21.07
CA ASP A 355 21.27 10.71 20.02
C ASP A 355 21.28 9.88 18.73
N LEU A 356 21.38 8.56 18.86
CA LEU A 356 21.24 7.65 17.72
C LEU A 356 19.84 7.79 17.08
N ARG A 357 18.76 7.81 17.89
CA ARG A 357 17.40 8.04 17.38
C ARG A 357 17.30 9.37 16.64
N ALA A 358 17.85 10.43 17.20
CA ALA A 358 17.81 11.76 16.57
C ALA A 358 18.54 11.78 15.22
N ARG A 359 19.78 11.23 15.16
CA ARG A 359 20.54 11.15 13.89
C ARG A 359 19.82 10.31 12.84
N MET A 360 19.34 9.13 13.19
CA MET A 360 18.61 8.26 12.27
C MET A 360 17.26 8.85 11.86
N GLY A 361 16.59 9.60 12.73
CA GLY A 361 15.36 10.31 12.40
C GLY A 361 15.54 11.41 11.36
N VAL A 362 16.66 12.13 11.41
CA VAL A 362 17.04 13.10 10.35
C VAL A 362 17.26 12.37 9.02
N ALA A 363 18.04 11.29 9.04
CA ALA A 363 18.31 10.47 7.85
C ALA A 363 17.01 9.84 7.27
N ALA A 364 16.07 9.44 8.14
CA ALA A 364 14.77 8.93 7.74
C ALA A 364 13.96 9.95 6.93
N ARG A 365 13.86 11.20 7.41
CA ARG A 365 13.17 12.28 6.68
C ARG A 365 13.86 12.57 5.35
N GLN A 366 15.20 12.61 5.33
CA GLN A 366 15.97 12.85 4.13
C GLN A 366 15.74 11.75 3.09
N LEU A 367 15.80 10.49 3.47
CA LEU A 367 15.54 9.34 2.60
C LEU A 367 14.17 9.46 1.92
N VAL A 368 13.12 9.80 2.70
CA VAL A 368 11.77 9.95 2.15
C VAL A 368 11.67 11.14 1.21
N ALA A 369 12.24 12.29 1.57
CA ALA A 369 12.24 13.49 0.73
C ALA A 369 12.94 13.26 -0.62
N GLU A 370 14.01 12.48 -0.61
CA GLU A 370 14.80 12.20 -1.82
C GLU A 370 14.16 11.13 -2.72
N ARG A 371 13.40 10.16 -2.19
CA ARG A 371 13.00 8.99 -2.96
C ARG A 371 11.51 8.70 -2.97
N TYR A 372 10.76 9.04 -1.92
CA TYR A 372 9.43 8.52 -1.65
C TYR A 372 8.37 9.62 -1.50
N THR A 373 8.40 10.65 -2.38
CA THR A 373 7.35 11.67 -2.44
C THR A 373 6.37 11.40 -3.57
N TRP A 374 5.09 11.73 -3.37
CA TRP A 374 4.08 11.60 -4.43
C TRP A 374 4.39 12.43 -5.66
N GLU A 375 5.11 13.54 -5.52
CA GLU A 375 5.57 14.35 -6.66
C GLU A 375 6.51 13.55 -7.56
N ARG A 376 7.51 12.86 -6.98
CA ARG A 376 8.43 11.99 -7.74
C ARG A 376 7.72 10.82 -8.39
N VAL A 377 6.81 10.18 -7.64
CA VAL A 377 5.98 9.09 -8.17
C VAL A 377 5.15 9.57 -9.36
N GLY A 378 4.49 10.74 -9.26
CA GLY A 378 3.73 11.35 -10.35
C GLY A 378 4.59 11.64 -11.58
N ASN A 379 5.83 12.14 -11.40
CA ASN A 379 6.75 12.37 -12.49
C ASN A 379 7.14 11.07 -13.21
N GLN A 380 7.44 10.01 -12.46
CA GLN A 380 7.79 8.71 -13.03
C GLN A 380 6.59 8.04 -13.74
N LEU A 381 5.39 8.11 -13.15
CA LEU A 381 4.17 7.59 -13.76
C LEU A 381 3.84 8.31 -15.07
N GLU A 382 4.00 9.62 -15.12
CA GLU A 382 3.78 10.41 -16.34
C GLU A 382 4.69 9.95 -17.47
N LEU A 383 5.98 9.72 -17.21
CA LEU A 383 6.92 9.19 -18.18
C LEU A 383 6.52 7.80 -18.69
N VAL A 384 6.11 6.91 -17.80
CA VAL A 384 5.61 5.58 -18.15
C VAL A 384 4.38 5.69 -19.05
N TYR A 385 3.42 6.56 -18.72
CA TYR A 385 2.22 6.72 -19.52
C TYR A 385 2.52 7.28 -20.91
N GLN A 386 3.44 8.23 -21.02
CA GLN A 386 3.91 8.75 -22.32
C GLN A 386 4.54 7.65 -23.17
N GLN A 387 5.40 6.81 -22.58
CA GLN A 387 6.02 5.68 -23.28
C GLN A 387 4.97 4.67 -23.77
N VAL A 388 4.02 4.31 -22.91
CA VAL A 388 2.95 3.36 -23.26
C VAL A 388 2.05 3.90 -24.37
N LEU A 389 1.70 5.19 -24.34
CA LEU A 389 0.91 5.83 -25.38
C LEU A 389 1.64 5.89 -26.71
N ASN A 390 2.93 6.19 -26.71
CA ASN A 390 3.75 6.23 -27.92
C ASN A 390 3.89 4.84 -28.56
N SER A 391 4.16 3.80 -27.75
CA SER A 391 4.23 2.41 -28.23
C SER A 391 2.91 1.95 -28.86
N ASN A 392 1.78 2.28 -28.21
CA ASN A 392 0.46 1.92 -28.73
C ASN A 392 0.11 2.63 -30.07
N ARG A 393 0.56 3.89 -30.24
CA ARG A 393 0.40 4.62 -31.49
C ARG A 393 1.23 4.02 -32.62
N SER A 394 2.48 3.65 -32.35
CA SER A 394 3.37 3.02 -33.33
C SER A 394 2.84 1.66 -33.79
N GLU A 395 2.35 0.81 -32.87
CA GLU A 395 1.73 -0.48 -33.22
C GLU A 395 0.50 -0.29 -34.11
N LYS A 396 -0.35 0.72 -33.83
CA LYS A 396 -1.53 1.01 -34.65
C LYS A 396 -1.14 1.52 -36.04
N ALA A 397 -0.11 2.35 -36.16
CA ALA A 397 0.38 2.86 -37.43
C ALA A 397 0.93 1.73 -38.32
N THR A 398 1.67 0.79 -37.77
CA THR A 398 2.21 -0.38 -38.48
C THR A 398 1.09 -1.28 -39.02
N LEU A 399 0.05 -1.53 -38.19
CA LEU A 399 -1.11 -2.35 -38.63
C LEU A 399 -1.95 -1.73 -39.76
N ILE A 400 -1.90 -0.40 -39.92
CA ILE A 400 -2.62 0.30 -41.03
C ILE A 400 -1.79 0.26 -42.31
N VAL A 401 -0.47 0.16 -42.24
CA VAL A 401 0.42 0.13 -43.44
C VAL A 401 0.51 -1.28 -44.02
N ASP A 402 0.34 -2.31 -43.20
CA ASP A 402 0.45 -3.72 -43.61
C ASP A 402 -0.90 -4.38 -43.97
N GLY A 403 -2.01 -3.66 -43.92
CA GLY A 403 -3.38 -4.11 -44.30
C GLY A 403 -3.98 -3.30 -45.44
#